data_e23492a017420cafc4a75b2374749728
#
_entry.id   e23492a017420cafc4a75b2374749728
#
_cell.length_a   1.000
_cell.length_b   1.000
_cell.length_c   1.000
_cell.angle_alpha   90.00
_cell.angle_beta   90.00
_cell.angle_gamma   90.00
#
_symmetry.space_group_name_H-M   'P 1'
#
loop_
_entity.id
_entity.type
_entity.pdbx_description
1 polymer ?
#
loop_
_entity_poly.entity_id
_entity_poly.type
_entity_poly.pdbx_seq_one_letter_code
_entity_poly.pdbx_strand_id
1 'polypeptide(L)'
;MKLRHLVLFGFEKAHGSAAIAEVIRRFAELKALVPSIDDFEWGKNSSLEGLNHGHSHVFLLTFANAQARDAYLVHPDHAAFANWVQPFVSSVTVLDYWVEKTPN
;
A
#
# COMPACT_ATOMS: atom_id res chain seq x y z
N MET A 1 -10.90 -12.25 -12.48
CA MET A 1 -11.10 -11.10 -11.56
C MET A 1 -9.76 -10.65 -11.03
N LYS A 2 -9.62 -9.35 -10.83
CA LYS A 2 -8.41 -8.78 -10.22
C LYS A 2 -8.53 -8.77 -8.69
N LEU A 3 -7.41 -9.00 -8.02
CA LEU A 3 -7.30 -8.87 -6.57
C LEU A 3 -6.61 -7.56 -6.25
N ARG A 4 -7.26 -6.74 -5.42
CA ARG A 4 -6.70 -5.47 -4.96
C ARG A 4 -6.17 -5.64 -3.54
N HIS A 5 -5.02 -5.05 -3.29
CA HIS A 5 -4.37 -4.99 -1.98
C HIS A 5 -4.25 -3.51 -1.62
N LEU A 6 -5.12 -3.07 -0.71
CA LEU A 6 -5.22 -1.66 -0.31
C LEU A 6 -4.49 -1.46 1.00
N VAL A 7 -3.54 -0.52 1.00
CA VAL A 7 -2.76 -0.17 2.19
C VAL A 7 -2.97 1.30 2.52
N LEU A 8 -3.39 1.58 3.74
CA LEU A 8 -3.58 2.93 4.25
C LEU A 8 -2.53 3.21 5.31
N PHE A 9 -1.78 4.30 5.15
CA PHE A 9 -0.79 4.74 6.14
C PHE A 9 -1.17 6.07 6.77
N GLY A 10 -1.01 6.16 8.09
CA GLY A 10 -0.78 7.43 8.78
C GLY A 10 0.71 7.50 9.15
N PHE A 11 1.28 8.69 9.19
CA PHE A 11 2.70 8.88 9.50
C PHE A 11 2.90 9.52 10.86
N GLU A 12 3.99 9.14 11.53
CA GLU A 12 4.40 9.77 12.78
C GLU A 12 4.74 11.24 12.55
N LYS A 13 4.29 12.11 13.46
CA LYS A 13 4.49 13.56 13.32
C LYS A 13 5.95 13.99 13.31
N ALA A 14 6.83 13.17 13.89
CA ALA A 14 8.26 13.46 13.94
C ALA A 14 8.93 13.43 12.56
N HIS A 15 8.30 12.83 11.57
CA HIS A 15 8.87 12.67 10.23
C HIS A 15 8.37 13.76 9.28
N GLY A 16 9.29 14.42 8.60
CA GLY A 16 8.97 15.46 7.63
C GLY A 16 8.67 14.91 6.24
N SER A 17 8.38 15.83 5.32
CA SER A 17 8.01 15.50 3.95
C SER A 17 9.06 14.69 3.19
N ALA A 18 10.34 14.90 3.48
CA ALA A 18 11.42 14.15 2.83
C ALA A 18 11.39 12.67 3.21
N ALA A 19 11.14 12.36 4.49
CA ALA A 19 11.03 10.98 4.96
C ALA A 19 9.81 10.29 4.35
N ILE A 20 8.68 10.99 4.29
CA ILE A 20 7.45 10.46 3.68
C ILE A 20 7.66 10.20 2.19
N ALA A 21 8.33 11.12 1.48
CA ALA A 21 8.64 10.93 0.06
C ALA A 21 9.50 9.68 -0.16
N GLU A 22 10.45 9.41 0.74
CA GLU A 22 11.28 8.21 0.66
C GLU A 22 10.46 6.93 0.87
N VAL A 23 9.49 6.96 1.79
CA VAL A 23 8.56 5.82 1.98
C VAL A 23 7.79 5.53 0.68
N ILE A 24 7.24 6.59 0.07
CA ILE A 24 6.47 6.46 -1.16
C ILE A 24 7.34 5.89 -2.27
N ARG A 25 8.56 6.43 -2.44
CA ARG A 25 9.49 5.98 -3.46
C ARG A 25 9.84 4.50 -3.31
N ARG A 26 10.16 4.08 -2.10
CA ARG A 26 10.51 2.67 -1.83
C ARG A 26 9.33 1.74 -2.01
N PHE A 27 8.13 2.17 -1.63
CA PHE A 27 6.94 1.36 -1.85
C PHE A 27 6.69 1.18 -3.34
N ALA A 28 6.73 2.28 -4.11
CA ALA A 28 6.54 2.24 -5.56
C ALA A 28 7.60 1.38 -6.27
N GLU A 29 8.83 1.36 -5.77
CA GLU A 29 9.92 0.56 -6.33
C GLU A 29 9.64 -0.93 -6.28
N LEU A 30 8.81 -1.37 -5.34
CA LEU A 30 8.46 -2.79 -5.22
C LEU A 30 7.82 -3.35 -6.49
N LYS A 31 7.13 -2.51 -7.26
CA LYS A 31 6.55 -2.97 -8.53
C LYS A 31 7.61 -3.50 -9.49
N ALA A 32 8.77 -2.86 -9.52
CA ALA A 32 9.88 -3.32 -10.37
C ALA A 32 10.62 -4.52 -9.76
N LEU A 33 10.69 -4.60 -8.42
CA LEU A 33 11.44 -5.62 -7.72
C LEU A 33 10.67 -6.94 -7.54
N VAL A 34 9.34 -6.86 -7.48
CA VAL A 34 8.47 -8.01 -7.26
C VAL A 34 7.61 -8.25 -8.50
N PRO A 35 7.99 -9.26 -9.34
CA PRO A 35 7.32 -9.45 -10.64
C PRO A 35 5.83 -9.78 -10.55
N SER A 36 5.36 -10.29 -9.40
CA SER A 36 3.95 -10.65 -9.25
C SER A 36 3.03 -9.45 -9.08
N ILE A 37 3.56 -8.25 -8.86
CA ILE A 37 2.74 -7.04 -8.78
C ILE A 37 2.35 -6.62 -10.21
N ASP A 38 1.05 -6.62 -10.49
CA ASP A 38 0.50 -6.27 -11.80
C ASP A 38 0.46 -4.75 -11.99
N ASP A 39 0.02 -4.03 -10.95
CA ASP A 39 -0.09 -2.58 -10.99
C ASP A 39 0.07 -1.99 -9.58
N PHE A 40 0.51 -0.74 -9.55
CA PHE A 40 0.70 0.02 -8.32
C PHE A 40 0.28 1.46 -8.55
N GLU A 41 -0.53 1.99 -7.64
CA GLU A 41 -0.85 3.41 -7.61
C GLU A 41 -0.92 3.90 -6.18
N TRP A 42 -0.79 5.21 -5.98
CA TRP A 42 -0.89 5.80 -4.67
C TRP A 42 -1.46 7.21 -4.75
N GLY A 43 -1.93 7.71 -3.61
CA GLY A 43 -2.41 9.07 -3.50
C GLY A 43 -2.51 9.51 -2.05
N LYS A 44 -2.78 10.79 -1.87
CA LYS A 44 -3.01 11.38 -0.55
C LYS A 44 -4.49 11.48 -0.28
N ASN A 45 -4.88 11.35 0.99
CA ASN A 45 -6.27 11.58 1.37
C ASN A 45 -6.68 13.00 1.01
N SER A 46 -7.78 13.13 0.31
CA SER A 46 -8.38 14.43 -0.04
C SER A 46 -9.84 14.52 0.40
N SER A 47 -10.31 13.55 1.18
CA SER A 47 -11.69 13.55 1.67
C SER A 47 -11.94 14.71 2.64
N LEU A 48 -13.08 15.36 2.49
CA LEU A 48 -13.49 16.47 3.35
C LEU A 48 -14.37 16.03 4.53
N GLU A 49 -14.62 14.71 4.67
CA GLU A 49 -15.55 14.21 5.68
C GLU A 49 -14.93 14.00 7.06
N GLY A 50 -13.60 13.99 7.17
CA GLY A 50 -12.92 13.75 8.44
C GLY A 50 -13.05 12.33 8.96
N LEU A 51 -13.25 11.35 8.06
CA LEU A 51 -13.48 9.94 8.42
C LEU A 51 -12.32 9.02 8.03
N ASN A 52 -11.14 9.59 7.85
CA ASN A 52 -9.95 8.84 7.40
C ASN A 52 -9.16 8.19 8.53
N HIS A 53 -9.58 8.32 9.78
CA HIS A 53 -8.99 7.64 10.95
C HIS A 53 -7.46 7.79 11.05
N GLY A 54 -6.96 8.99 10.76
CA GLY A 54 -5.52 9.27 10.82
C GLY A 54 -4.71 8.79 9.62
N HIS A 55 -5.34 8.13 8.66
CA HIS A 55 -4.65 7.71 7.44
C HIS A 55 -4.57 8.86 6.45
N SER A 56 -3.37 9.16 6.00
CA SER A 56 -3.12 10.28 5.08
C SER A 56 -2.73 9.83 3.68
N HIS A 57 -2.32 8.58 3.51
CA HIS A 57 -1.81 8.06 2.24
C HIS A 57 -2.43 6.71 1.92
N VAL A 58 -2.73 6.52 0.64
CA VAL A 58 -3.36 5.30 0.11
C VAL A 58 -2.42 4.69 -0.92
N PHE A 59 -2.21 3.39 -0.82
CA PHE A 59 -1.45 2.61 -1.79
C PHE A 59 -2.31 1.46 -2.27
N LEU A 60 -2.43 1.31 -3.58
CA LEU A 60 -3.26 0.26 -4.16
C LEU A 60 -2.41 -0.59 -5.09
N LEU A 61 -2.26 -1.86 -4.71
CA LEU A 61 -1.57 -2.85 -5.53
C LEU A 61 -2.61 -3.77 -6.16
N THR A 62 -2.36 -4.15 -7.40
CA THR A 62 -3.23 -5.08 -8.14
C THR A 62 -2.45 -6.34 -8.46
N PHE A 63 -3.09 -7.49 -8.23
CA PHE A 63 -2.56 -8.81 -8.55
C PHE A 63 -3.53 -9.55 -9.45
N ALA A 64 -2.98 -10.40 -10.34
CA ALA A 64 -3.81 -11.17 -11.25
C ALA A 64 -4.63 -12.24 -10.52
N ASN A 65 -4.11 -12.75 -9.39
CA ASN A 65 -4.73 -13.84 -8.62
C ASN A 65 -4.16 -13.88 -7.21
N ALA A 66 -4.68 -14.80 -6.38
CA ALA A 66 -4.24 -14.94 -4.99
C ALA A 66 -2.79 -15.42 -4.90
N GLN A 67 -2.36 -16.30 -5.80
CA GLN A 67 -0.97 -16.79 -5.79
C GLN A 67 0.03 -15.65 -6.01
N ALA A 68 -0.29 -14.70 -6.88
CA ALA A 68 0.56 -13.54 -7.13
C ALA A 68 0.66 -12.66 -5.88
N ARG A 69 -0.46 -12.42 -5.18
CA ARG A 69 -0.47 -11.70 -3.91
C ARG A 69 0.34 -12.42 -2.85
N ASP A 70 0.16 -13.73 -2.71
CA ASP A 70 0.87 -14.52 -1.72
C ASP A 70 2.38 -14.52 -1.97
N ALA A 71 2.79 -14.57 -3.24
CA ALA A 71 4.20 -14.46 -3.63
C ALA A 71 4.80 -13.10 -3.23
N TYR A 72 4.03 -12.02 -3.34
CA TYR A 72 4.44 -10.70 -2.88
C TYR A 72 4.63 -10.66 -1.37
N LEU A 73 3.69 -11.21 -0.60
CA LEU A 73 3.73 -11.15 0.87
C LEU A 73 4.98 -11.84 1.45
N VAL A 74 5.48 -12.89 0.81
CA VAL A 74 6.66 -13.63 1.27
C VAL A 74 7.95 -13.21 0.55
N HIS A 75 7.87 -12.29 -0.38
CA HIS A 75 9.02 -11.86 -1.16
C HIS A 75 10.02 -11.10 -0.27
N PRO A 76 11.34 -11.37 -0.39
CA PRO A 76 12.34 -10.70 0.45
C PRO A 76 12.31 -9.17 0.37
N ASP A 77 12.04 -8.61 -0.80
CA ASP A 77 11.99 -7.16 -0.97
C ASP A 77 10.79 -6.54 -0.27
N HIS A 78 9.64 -7.25 -0.24
CA HIS A 78 8.50 -6.82 0.55
C HIS A 78 8.82 -6.89 2.05
N ALA A 79 9.42 -7.97 2.51
CA ALA A 79 9.79 -8.14 3.91
C ALA A 79 10.75 -7.03 4.37
N ALA A 80 11.74 -6.70 3.55
CA ALA A 80 12.68 -5.62 3.83
C ALA A 80 11.98 -4.27 3.94
N PHE A 81 11.08 -3.96 3.01
CA PHE A 81 10.29 -2.74 3.05
C PHE A 81 9.41 -2.68 4.30
N ALA A 82 8.70 -3.77 4.61
CA ALA A 82 7.79 -3.84 5.75
C ALA A 82 8.52 -3.59 7.07
N ASN A 83 9.73 -4.12 7.22
CA ASN A 83 10.56 -3.88 8.40
C ASN A 83 11.07 -2.44 8.45
N TRP A 84 11.52 -1.92 7.32
CA TRP A 84 12.10 -0.58 7.26
C TRP A 84 11.07 0.51 7.52
N VAL A 85 9.82 0.32 7.06
CA VAL A 85 8.78 1.36 7.12
C VAL A 85 8.18 1.54 8.52
N GLN A 86 8.28 0.54 9.37
CA GLN A 86 7.60 0.53 10.69
C GLN A 86 7.82 1.80 11.52
N PRO A 87 9.05 2.33 11.68
CA PRO A 87 9.24 3.52 12.52
C PRO A 87 8.61 4.79 11.94
N PHE A 88 8.25 4.80 10.66
CA PHE A 88 7.71 6.00 10.01
C PHE A 88 6.20 6.12 10.15
N VAL A 89 5.49 5.01 10.38
CA VAL A 89 4.03 4.99 10.35
C VAL A 89 3.43 4.98 11.75
N SER A 90 2.36 5.76 11.93
CA SER A 90 1.58 5.80 13.17
C SER A 90 0.42 4.82 13.13
N SER A 91 -0.06 4.49 11.94
CA SER A 91 -1.17 3.56 11.74
C SER A 91 -1.08 2.92 10.37
N VAL A 92 -1.53 1.67 10.30
CA VAL A 92 -1.57 0.89 9.06
C VAL A 92 -2.90 0.15 9.02
N THR A 93 -3.57 0.22 7.87
CA THR A 93 -4.74 -0.62 7.60
C THR A 93 -4.52 -1.30 6.26
N VAL A 94 -4.77 -2.60 6.21
CA VAL A 94 -4.63 -3.39 4.99
C VAL A 94 -5.95 -4.11 4.73
N LEU A 95 -6.46 -3.96 3.53
CA LEU A 95 -7.65 -4.66 3.06
C LEU A 95 -7.36 -5.27 1.70
N ASP A 96 -7.78 -6.51 1.53
CA ASP A 96 -7.72 -7.17 0.23
C ASP A 96 -9.13 -7.47 -0.24
N TYR A 97 -9.38 -7.25 -1.53
CA TYR A 97 -10.68 -7.56 -2.10
C TYR A 97 -10.57 -7.99 -3.56
N TRP A 98 -11.46 -8.88 -3.95
CA TRP A 98 -11.69 -9.18 -5.35
C TRP A 98 -12.60 -8.11 -5.94
N VAL A 99 -12.25 -7.63 -7.13
CA VAL A 99 -13.13 -6.69 -7.83
C VAL A 99 -14.41 -7.42 -8.19
N GLU A 100 -15.51 -6.97 -7.62
CA GLU A 100 -16.81 -7.62 -7.78
C GLU A 100 -17.60 -6.96 -8.90
N LYS A 101 -18.41 -7.78 -9.59
CA LYS A 101 -19.36 -7.26 -10.56
C LYS A 101 -20.55 -6.67 -9.82
N THR A 102 -20.86 -5.42 -10.11
CA THR A 102 -22.00 -4.76 -9.48
C THR A 102 -23.31 -5.41 -9.94
N PRO A 103 -24.22 -5.77 -9.00
CA PRO A 103 -25.53 -6.29 -9.38
C PRO A 103 -26.34 -5.30 -10.21
N ASN A 104 -27.12 -5.83 -11.15
CA ASN A 104 -28.01 -4.99 -11.97
C ASN A 104 -29.28 -4.62 -11.24
#